data_0ff920f956013cf45ad2e1d8d099ba88
#
_entry.id   0ff920f956013cf45ad2e1d8d099ba88
#
_cell.length_a   1.000
_cell.length_b   1.000
_cell.length_c   1.000
_cell.angle_alpha   90.00
_cell.angle_beta   90.00
_cell.angle_gamma   90.00
#
_symmetry.space_group_name_H-M   'P 1'
#
loop_
_entity.id
_entity.type
_entity.pdbx_description
1 polymer ?
#
loop_
_entity_poly.entity_id
_entity_poly.type
_entity_poly.pdbx_seq_one_letter_code
_entity_poly.pdbx_strand_id
1 'polypeptide(L)'
;MSDVLIQHTIASLVPEGSHVLDLGCGDGALLETLVRQRRCTGYGIEIDDANVLACVRRGVNVLQLNLHEGLKAFQDQSFDVVLQIDTLQHLRNAEVMLRETARVGRIGIVAFPNFAHWPNRLSIALGRMPVTRRLPYQWYDTPNIRVGTFRDFEILAKNNGLKILDAFGLEDGQTVRWLPNARASTAVFKLQRA
;
A
#
# COMPACT_ATOMS: atom_id res chain seq x y z
N MET A 1 11.99 12.64 -0.56
CA MET A 1 13.13 11.73 -0.27
C MET A 1 12.68 10.45 0.44
N SER A 2 11.80 10.48 1.45
CA SER A 2 11.31 9.26 2.12
C SER A 2 10.44 8.36 1.22
N ASP A 3 9.58 8.96 0.39
CA ASP A 3 8.67 8.18 -0.48
C ASP A 3 9.45 7.39 -1.54
N VAL A 4 10.53 7.96 -2.06
CA VAL A 4 11.45 7.25 -2.96
C VAL A 4 12.11 6.06 -2.27
N LEU A 5 12.53 6.21 -1.00
CA LEU A 5 13.13 5.11 -0.23
C LEU A 5 12.10 3.99 0.06
N ILE A 6 10.85 4.37 0.37
CA ILE A 6 9.76 3.41 0.55
C ILE A 6 9.52 2.67 -0.78
N GLN A 7 9.40 3.38 -1.90
CA GLN A 7 9.22 2.78 -3.22
C GLN A 7 10.35 1.80 -3.56
N HIS A 8 11.61 2.16 -3.31
CA HIS A 8 12.73 1.24 -3.52
C HIS A 8 12.65 -0.01 -2.66
N THR A 9 12.28 0.13 -1.38
CA THR A 9 12.10 -1.03 -0.50
C THR A 9 10.96 -1.92 -0.99
N ILE A 10 9.80 -1.34 -1.35
CA ILE A 10 8.67 -2.08 -1.91
C ILE A 10 9.07 -2.78 -3.22
N ALA A 11 9.76 -2.09 -4.12
CA ALA A 11 10.23 -2.68 -5.37
C ALA A 11 11.14 -3.90 -5.13
N SER A 12 11.96 -3.88 -4.09
CA SER A 12 12.83 -5.02 -3.74
C SER A 12 12.07 -6.26 -3.27
N LEU A 13 10.84 -6.11 -2.77
CA LEU A 13 9.97 -7.22 -2.33
C LEU A 13 9.27 -7.93 -3.49
N VAL A 14 9.18 -7.28 -4.64
CA VAL A 14 8.55 -7.83 -5.84
C VAL A 14 9.57 -8.71 -6.58
N PRO A 15 9.28 -9.98 -6.85
CA PRO A 15 10.19 -10.84 -7.62
C PRO A 15 10.43 -10.26 -9.03
N GLU A 16 11.62 -10.47 -9.56
CA GLU A 16 11.98 -10.02 -10.90
C GLU A 16 11.11 -10.73 -11.96
N GLY A 17 10.69 -9.99 -12.99
CA GLY A 17 9.86 -10.53 -14.08
C GLY A 17 8.39 -10.77 -13.73
N SER A 18 7.93 -10.36 -12.53
CA SER A 18 6.55 -10.53 -12.09
C SER A 18 5.55 -9.77 -12.95
N HIS A 19 4.35 -10.33 -13.11
CA HIS A 19 3.18 -9.60 -13.59
C HIS A 19 2.48 -8.92 -12.40
N VAL A 20 2.44 -7.58 -12.40
CA VAL A 20 2.07 -6.75 -11.25
C VAL A 20 0.79 -5.96 -11.52
N LEU A 21 -0.08 -5.87 -10.50
CA LEU A 21 -1.20 -4.94 -10.47
C LEU A 21 -0.98 -3.96 -9.30
N ASP A 22 -0.90 -2.66 -9.58
CA ASP A 22 -0.71 -1.61 -8.57
C ASP A 22 -2.02 -0.85 -8.37
N LEU A 23 -2.63 -1.01 -7.20
CA LEU A 23 -3.93 -0.45 -6.84
C LEU A 23 -3.76 0.94 -6.24
N GLY A 24 -4.23 1.98 -6.95
CA GLY A 24 -3.98 3.37 -6.60
C GLY A 24 -2.54 3.76 -6.89
N CYS A 25 -2.09 3.53 -8.13
CA CYS A 25 -0.69 3.67 -8.52
C CYS A 25 -0.18 5.12 -8.55
N GLY A 26 -1.05 6.11 -8.30
CA GLY A 26 -0.70 7.52 -8.35
C GLY A 26 -0.10 7.90 -9.70
N ASP A 27 1.03 8.60 -9.67
CA ASP A 27 1.74 9.04 -10.89
C ASP A 27 2.51 7.92 -11.63
N GLY A 28 2.43 6.67 -11.14
CA GLY A 28 3.05 5.49 -11.75
C GLY A 28 4.55 5.33 -11.48
N ALA A 29 5.15 6.10 -10.59
CA ALA A 29 6.60 6.05 -10.35
C ALA A 29 7.10 4.69 -9.83
N LEU A 30 6.34 4.03 -8.95
CA LEU A 30 6.67 2.69 -8.46
C LEU A 30 6.60 1.66 -9.61
N LEU A 31 5.53 1.70 -10.39
CA LEU A 31 5.35 0.77 -11.52
C LEU A 31 6.43 0.99 -12.60
N GLU A 32 6.80 2.24 -12.90
CA GLU A 32 7.93 2.56 -13.78
C GLU A 32 9.24 1.92 -13.28
N THR A 33 9.51 2.03 -11.97
CA THR A 33 10.68 1.41 -11.32
C THR A 33 10.67 -0.11 -11.47
N LEU A 34 9.52 -0.74 -11.24
CA LEU A 34 9.36 -2.19 -11.40
C LEU A 34 9.58 -2.65 -12.84
N VAL A 35 9.01 -1.93 -13.80
CA VAL A 35 9.19 -2.25 -15.23
C VAL A 35 10.65 -2.09 -15.65
N ARG A 36 11.27 -0.96 -15.33
CA ARG A 36 12.63 -0.66 -15.81
C ARG A 36 13.73 -1.42 -15.08
N GLN A 37 13.62 -1.57 -13.77
CA GLN A 37 14.71 -2.12 -12.94
C GLN A 37 14.52 -3.59 -12.59
N ARG A 38 13.26 -4.09 -12.59
CA ARG A 38 12.95 -5.46 -12.21
C ARG A 38 12.30 -6.29 -13.32
N ARG A 39 12.27 -5.75 -14.55
CA ARG A 39 11.69 -6.42 -15.74
C ARG A 39 10.26 -6.90 -15.53
N CYS A 40 9.53 -6.26 -14.61
CA CYS A 40 8.13 -6.57 -14.37
C CYS A 40 7.26 -6.09 -15.53
N THR A 41 6.10 -6.71 -15.68
CA THR A 41 5.01 -6.26 -16.56
C THR A 41 3.78 -5.99 -15.71
N GLY A 42 2.77 -5.31 -16.25
CA GLY A 42 1.50 -5.14 -15.54
C GLY A 42 0.84 -3.80 -15.76
N TYR A 43 -0.05 -3.46 -14.81
CA TYR A 43 -0.93 -2.31 -14.89
C TYR A 43 -1.01 -1.59 -13.54
N GLY A 44 -1.20 -0.27 -13.62
CA GLY A 44 -1.69 0.52 -12.51
C GLY A 44 -3.21 0.71 -12.59
N ILE A 45 -3.87 0.85 -11.46
CA ILE A 45 -5.24 1.35 -11.37
C ILE A 45 -5.19 2.70 -10.67
N GLU A 46 -5.80 3.70 -11.30
CA GLU A 46 -5.87 5.06 -10.76
C GLU A 46 -7.21 5.70 -11.15
N ILE A 47 -7.73 6.61 -10.35
CA ILE A 47 -8.98 7.31 -10.62
C ILE A 47 -8.77 8.77 -11.01
N ASP A 48 -7.70 9.39 -10.53
CA ASP A 48 -7.40 10.80 -10.76
C ASP A 48 -6.84 11.04 -12.16
N ASP A 49 -7.46 11.95 -12.93
CA ASP A 49 -7.09 12.23 -14.32
C ASP A 49 -5.65 12.72 -14.47
N ALA A 50 -5.15 13.53 -13.53
CA ALA A 50 -3.81 14.08 -13.59
C ALA A 50 -2.75 12.97 -13.37
N ASN A 51 -3.03 12.04 -12.45
CA ASN A 51 -2.19 10.89 -12.20
C ASN A 51 -2.22 9.89 -13.37
N VAL A 52 -3.39 9.62 -13.96
CA VAL A 52 -3.50 8.79 -15.18
C VAL A 52 -2.65 9.38 -16.30
N LEU A 53 -2.73 10.69 -16.53
CA LEU A 53 -1.92 11.38 -17.52
C LEU A 53 -0.41 11.29 -17.20
N ALA A 54 -0.04 11.37 -15.91
CA ALA A 54 1.35 11.20 -15.49
C ALA A 54 1.86 9.78 -15.77
N CYS A 55 1.07 8.74 -15.50
CA CYS A 55 1.38 7.35 -15.86
C CYS A 55 1.64 7.18 -17.36
N VAL A 56 0.76 7.73 -18.20
CA VAL A 56 0.92 7.68 -19.66
C VAL A 56 2.22 8.36 -20.10
N ARG A 57 2.54 9.53 -19.53
CA ARG A 57 3.80 10.24 -19.82
C ARG A 57 5.05 9.45 -19.40
N ARG A 58 4.96 8.63 -18.34
CA ARG A 58 6.02 7.71 -17.91
C ARG A 58 6.13 6.44 -18.77
N GLY A 59 5.14 6.20 -19.64
CA GLY A 59 5.06 4.99 -20.45
C GLY A 59 4.68 3.74 -19.68
N VAL A 60 3.96 3.87 -18.54
CA VAL A 60 3.40 2.75 -17.79
C VAL A 60 1.94 2.53 -18.17
N ASN A 61 1.53 1.26 -18.18
CA ASN A 61 0.14 0.91 -18.44
C ASN A 61 -0.73 1.29 -17.24
N VAL A 62 -1.81 2.01 -17.46
CA VAL A 62 -2.76 2.40 -16.42
C VAL A 62 -4.19 2.18 -16.90
N LEU A 63 -5.04 1.72 -15.99
CA LEU A 63 -6.49 1.60 -16.17
C LEU A 63 -7.17 2.62 -15.25
N GLN A 64 -7.98 3.49 -15.84
CA GLN A 64 -8.76 4.45 -15.05
C GLN A 64 -10.00 3.77 -14.50
N LEU A 65 -9.92 3.29 -13.26
CA LEU A 65 -10.97 2.55 -12.59
C LEU A 65 -11.16 3.02 -11.16
N ASN A 66 -12.40 2.90 -10.69
CA ASN A 66 -12.74 3.18 -9.30
C ASN A 66 -12.60 1.90 -8.45
N LEU A 67 -11.63 1.86 -7.55
CA LEU A 67 -11.40 0.71 -6.66
C LEU A 67 -12.60 0.39 -5.74
N HIS A 68 -13.51 1.35 -5.51
CA HIS A 68 -14.74 1.07 -4.75
C HIS A 68 -15.69 0.09 -5.46
N GLU A 69 -15.56 -0.11 -6.77
CA GLU A 69 -16.34 -1.08 -7.55
C GLU A 69 -15.75 -2.49 -7.50
N GLY A 70 -14.58 -2.64 -6.87
CA GLY A 70 -13.86 -3.90 -6.74
C GLY A 70 -13.03 -4.26 -7.98
N LEU A 71 -12.47 -5.46 -7.97
CA LEU A 71 -11.58 -5.96 -9.02
C LEU A 71 -12.27 -7.03 -9.92
N LYS A 72 -13.57 -6.90 -10.13
CA LYS A 72 -14.40 -7.88 -10.87
C LYS A 72 -13.92 -8.14 -12.31
N ALA A 73 -13.24 -7.16 -12.91
CA ALA A 73 -12.69 -7.30 -14.26
C ALA A 73 -11.48 -8.26 -14.34
N PHE A 74 -10.89 -8.61 -13.20
CA PHE A 74 -9.70 -9.46 -13.16
C PHE A 74 -10.03 -10.85 -12.66
N GLN A 75 -9.42 -11.85 -13.30
CA GLN A 75 -9.56 -13.25 -12.92
C GLN A 75 -8.74 -13.58 -11.66
N ASP A 76 -9.11 -14.67 -10.99
CA ASP A 76 -8.37 -15.18 -9.84
C ASP A 76 -6.92 -15.50 -10.24
N GLN A 77 -5.97 -15.08 -9.39
CA GLN A 77 -4.53 -15.34 -9.56
C GLN A 77 -3.95 -14.92 -10.92
N SER A 78 -4.57 -13.90 -11.56
CA SER A 78 -4.11 -13.36 -12.85
C SER A 78 -2.83 -12.51 -12.73
N PHE A 79 -2.42 -12.15 -11.53
CA PHE A 79 -1.17 -11.42 -11.26
C PHE A 79 -0.30 -12.18 -10.25
N ASP A 80 1.01 -12.07 -10.43
CA ASP A 80 1.98 -12.64 -9.48
C ASP A 80 2.00 -11.81 -8.19
N VAL A 81 1.93 -10.48 -8.32
CA VAL A 81 1.92 -9.54 -7.20
C VAL A 81 0.86 -8.46 -7.38
N VAL A 82 0.08 -8.22 -6.35
CA VAL A 82 -0.84 -7.07 -6.25
C VAL A 82 -0.33 -6.12 -5.16
N LEU A 83 -0.16 -4.86 -5.51
CA LEU A 83 0.32 -3.81 -4.60
C LEU A 83 -0.84 -2.95 -4.12
N GLN A 84 -0.80 -2.58 -2.84
CA GLN A 84 -1.64 -1.54 -2.22
C GLN A 84 -0.74 -0.65 -1.37
N ILE A 85 -0.14 0.34 -1.99
CA ILE A 85 0.81 1.25 -1.32
C ILE A 85 0.11 2.59 -1.10
N ASP A 86 -0.08 2.93 0.18
CA ASP A 86 -0.81 4.14 0.60
C ASP A 86 -2.25 4.27 0.02
N THR A 87 -2.89 3.15 -0.27
CA THR A 87 -4.21 3.10 -0.89
C THR A 87 -5.30 2.68 0.11
N LEU A 88 -4.97 1.73 0.99
CA LEU A 88 -5.95 1.09 1.87
C LEU A 88 -6.72 2.09 2.75
N GLN A 89 -6.04 3.14 3.23
CA GLN A 89 -6.64 4.15 4.10
C GLN A 89 -7.69 5.04 3.41
N HIS A 90 -7.73 5.05 2.09
CA HIS A 90 -8.70 5.80 1.29
C HIS A 90 -9.94 4.99 0.91
N LEU A 91 -9.93 3.67 1.17
CA LEU A 91 -10.99 2.77 0.74
C LEU A 91 -12.09 2.64 1.79
N ARG A 92 -13.36 2.79 1.37
CA ARG A 92 -14.53 2.57 2.25
C ARG A 92 -14.63 1.12 2.71
N ASN A 93 -14.31 0.17 1.83
CA ASN A 93 -14.43 -1.27 2.05
C ASN A 93 -13.05 -1.95 2.01
N ALA A 94 -12.16 -1.57 2.96
CA ALA A 94 -10.79 -2.09 3.03
C ALA A 94 -10.73 -3.63 3.10
N GLU A 95 -11.65 -4.27 3.86
CA GLU A 95 -11.73 -5.73 3.97
C GLU A 95 -12.03 -6.41 2.63
N VAL A 96 -13.00 -5.87 1.88
CA VAL A 96 -13.35 -6.40 0.55
C VAL A 96 -12.15 -6.28 -0.37
N MET A 97 -11.46 -5.13 -0.36
CA MET A 97 -10.29 -4.93 -1.21
C MET A 97 -9.12 -5.83 -0.82
N LEU A 98 -8.92 -6.12 0.46
CA LEU A 98 -7.90 -7.10 0.90
C LEU A 98 -8.20 -8.52 0.38
N ARG A 99 -9.47 -8.94 0.44
CA ARG A 99 -9.87 -10.23 -0.14
C ARG A 99 -9.69 -10.27 -1.66
N GLU A 100 -10.06 -9.19 -2.35
CA GLU A 100 -9.85 -9.06 -3.80
C GLU A 100 -8.37 -9.06 -4.17
N THR A 101 -7.52 -8.38 -3.40
CA THR A 101 -6.05 -8.43 -3.57
C THR A 101 -5.53 -9.87 -3.52
N ALA A 102 -5.99 -10.65 -2.53
CA ALA A 102 -5.59 -12.06 -2.38
C ALA A 102 -6.31 -13.00 -3.36
N ARG A 103 -7.42 -12.59 -3.98
CA ARG A 103 -8.09 -13.33 -5.04
C ARG A 103 -7.36 -13.16 -6.37
N VAL A 104 -7.07 -11.92 -6.73
CA VAL A 104 -6.51 -11.54 -8.03
C VAL A 104 -4.99 -11.80 -8.08
N GLY A 105 -4.28 -11.62 -6.97
CA GLY A 105 -2.84 -11.82 -6.85
C GLY A 105 -2.46 -13.10 -6.11
N ARG A 106 -1.35 -13.70 -6.53
CA ARG A 106 -0.71 -14.79 -5.76
C ARG A 106 -0.10 -14.26 -4.47
N ILE A 107 0.46 -13.06 -4.54
CA ILE A 107 1.05 -12.33 -3.41
C ILE A 107 0.44 -10.92 -3.38
N GLY A 108 0.00 -10.49 -2.20
CA GLY A 108 -0.36 -9.11 -1.91
C GLY A 108 0.77 -8.41 -1.15
N ILE A 109 1.12 -7.19 -1.52
CA ILE A 109 2.00 -6.33 -0.74
C ILE A 109 1.21 -5.08 -0.37
N VAL A 110 1.04 -4.84 0.92
CA VAL A 110 0.25 -3.73 1.46
C VAL A 110 1.16 -2.85 2.31
N ALA A 111 1.14 -1.55 2.07
CA ALA A 111 1.83 -0.58 2.91
C ALA A 111 0.91 0.60 3.22
N PHE A 112 0.95 1.08 4.46
CA PHE A 112 0.12 2.20 4.92
C PHE A 112 0.77 2.93 6.10
N PRO A 113 0.38 4.20 6.37
CA PRO A 113 0.85 4.94 7.53
C PRO A 113 0.45 4.26 8.84
N ASN A 114 1.43 3.94 9.69
CA ASN A 114 1.18 3.31 10.99
C ASN A 114 0.77 4.37 12.03
N PHE A 115 -0.52 4.41 12.35
CA PHE A 115 -1.04 5.37 13.33
C PHE A 115 -0.49 5.15 14.75
N ALA A 116 -0.05 3.93 15.09
CA ALA A 116 0.53 3.60 16.38
C ALA A 116 2.01 3.98 16.54
N HIS A 117 2.64 4.64 15.55
CA HIS A 117 3.99 5.17 15.65
C HIS A 117 4.12 6.09 16.88
N TRP A 118 5.22 5.99 17.64
CA TRP A 118 5.34 6.63 18.96
C TRP A 118 5.09 8.16 18.96
N PRO A 119 5.49 8.96 17.92
CA PRO A 119 5.15 10.38 17.93
C PRO A 119 3.65 10.66 17.85
N ASN A 120 2.91 9.80 17.10
CA ASN A 120 1.46 9.89 17.01
C ASN A 120 0.81 9.63 18.38
N ARG A 121 1.31 8.60 19.11
CA ARG A 121 0.83 8.29 20.47
C ARG A 121 1.05 9.45 21.41
N LEU A 122 2.22 10.10 21.34
CA LEU A 122 2.53 11.26 22.17
C LEU A 122 1.60 12.43 21.84
N SER A 123 1.32 12.70 20.57
CA SER A 123 0.36 13.73 20.16
C SER A 123 -1.02 13.48 20.74
N ILE A 124 -1.52 12.24 20.66
CA ILE A 124 -2.82 11.85 21.22
C ILE A 124 -2.82 11.98 22.76
N ALA A 125 -1.75 11.55 23.43
CA ALA A 125 -1.63 11.69 24.89
C ALA A 125 -1.64 13.16 25.35
N LEU A 126 -1.18 14.07 24.48
CA LEU A 126 -1.24 15.52 24.68
C LEU A 126 -2.57 16.16 24.22
N GLY A 127 -3.59 15.34 23.85
CA GLY A 127 -4.90 15.81 23.42
C GLY A 127 -4.95 16.38 22.00
N ARG A 128 -4.02 16.03 21.12
CA ARG A 128 -3.93 16.53 19.73
C ARG A 128 -3.92 15.39 18.72
N MET A 129 -4.60 15.60 17.59
CA MET A 129 -4.44 14.70 16.44
C MET A 129 -3.03 14.84 15.86
N PRO A 130 -2.37 13.71 15.51
CA PRO A 130 -1.02 13.76 14.98
C PRO A 130 -1.01 14.37 13.56
N VAL A 131 -0.11 15.31 13.35
CA VAL A 131 0.27 15.82 12.03
C VAL A 131 1.75 15.54 11.87
N THR A 132 2.09 14.61 10.98
CA THR A 132 3.46 14.13 10.77
C THR A 132 3.75 13.99 9.28
N ARG A 133 4.98 13.68 8.91
CA ARG A 133 5.34 13.48 7.50
C ARG A 133 4.49 12.40 6.80
N ARG A 134 4.10 11.33 7.52
CA ARG A 134 3.26 10.23 6.98
C ARG A 134 1.76 10.47 7.16
N LEU A 135 1.38 11.45 7.98
CA LEU A 135 0.03 11.92 8.19
C LEU A 135 0.03 13.45 8.08
N PRO A 136 0.24 14.01 6.87
CA PRO A 136 0.55 15.43 6.69
C PRO A 136 -0.67 16.36 6.82
N TYR A 137 -1.87 15.80 6.86
CA TYR A 137 -3.13 16.54 6.85
C TYR A 137 -3.65 16.82 8.26
N GLN A 138 -4.43 17.87 8.40
CA GLN A 138 -5.22 18.10 9.60
C GLN A 138 -6.39 17.11 9.67
N TRP A 139 -6.97 16.92 10.84
CA TRP A 139 -8.06 15.96 11.03
C TRP A 139 -9.32 16.29 10.20
N TYR A 140 -9.49 17.53 9.77
CA TYR A 140 -10.68 18.01 9.04
C TYR A 140 -10.48 18.10 7.52
N ASP A 141 -9.25 17.96 7.00
CA ASP A 141 -8.94 18.07 5.56
C ASP A 141 -8.25 16.81 5.01
N THR A 142 -8.09 15.78 5.83
CA THR A 142 -7.42 14.53 5.43
C THR A 142 -8.25 13.73 4.43
N PRO A 143 -7.65 13.24 3.34
CA PRO A 143 -8.28 12.26 2.45
C PRO A 143 -8.36 10.86 3.07
N ASN A 144 -7.67 10.63 4.20
CA ASN A 144 -7.67 9.34 4.88
C ASN A 144 -8.99 9.13 5.62
N ILE A 145 -9.81 8.20 5.18
CA ILE A 145 -11.06 7.81 5.85
C ILE A 145 -10.87 6.67 6.85
N ARG A 146 -9.69 6.05 6.86
CA ARG A 146 -9.27 5.00 7.80
C ARG A 146 -7.92 5.35 8.41
N VAL A 147 -7.75 4.95 9.64
CA VAL A 147 -6.46 4.93 10.32
C VAL A 147 -6.19 3.50 10.77
N GLY A 148 -4.99 3.01 10.51
CA GLY A 148 -4.60 1.65 10.86
C GLY A 148 -3.35 1.60 11.72
N THR A 149 -3.25 0.60 12.56
CA THR A 149 -2.00 0.28 13.24
C THR A 149 -1.44 -1.03 12.69
N PHE A 150 -0.15 -1.25 12.87
CA PHE A 150 0.49 -2.50 12.50
C PHE A 150 -0.26 -3.71 13.10
N ARG A 151 -0.60 -3.63 14.39
CA ARG A 151 -1.25 -4.72 15.12
C ARG A 151 -2.70 -4.95 14.68
N ASP A 152 -3.46 -3.89 14.41
CA ASP A 152 -4.85 -4.03 13.95
C ASP A 152 -4.90 -4.65 12.56
N PHE A 153 -3.92 -4.35 11.71
CA PHE A 153 -3.84 -4.95 10.39
C PHE A 153 -3.52 -6.46 10.44
N GLU A 154 -2.69 -6.92 11.39
CA GLU A 154 -2.47 -8.37 11.61
C GLU A 154 -3.79 -9.09 11.94
N ILE A 155 -4.61 -8.48 12.80
CA ILE A 155 -5.94 -8.99 13.15
C ILE A 155 -6.86 -8.99 11.93
N LEU A 156 -6.89 -7.88 11.19
CA LEU A 156 -7.71 -7.73 9.99
C LEU A 156 -7.35 -8.78 8.94
N ALA A 157 -6.07 -8.97 8.64
CA ALA A 157 -5.59 -9.96 7.69
C ALA A 157 -6.03 -11.37 8.08
N LYS A 158 -5.83 -11.75 9.35
CA LYS A 158 -6.25 -13.06 9.87
C LYS A 158 -7.76 -13.27 9.76
N ASN A 159 -8.57 -12.28 10.13
CA ASN A 159 -10.04 -12.37 10.08
C ASN A 159 -10.57 -12.47 8.63
N ASN A 160 -9.79 -12.06 7.64
CA ASN A 160 -10.12 -12.15 6.23
C ASN A 160 -9.49 -13.37 5.52
N GLY A 161 -8.98 -14.36 6.27
CA GLY A 161 -8.42 -15.59 5.70
C GLY A 161 -7.13 -15.37 4.94
N LEU A 162 -6.32 -14.38 5.36
CA LEU A 162 -5.04 -14.07 4.76
C LEU A 162 -3.89 -14.56 5.64
N LYS A 163 -2.92 -15.20 5.02
CA LYS A 163 -1.66 -15.58 5.65
C LYS A 163 -0.63 -14.47 5.46
N ILE A 164 -0.08 -13.98 6.55
CA ILE A 164 1.05 -13.04 6.53
C ILE A 164 2.33 -13.83 6.28
N LEU A 165 3.01 -13.55 5.19
CA LEU A 165 4.29 -14.17 4.81
C LEU A 165 5.47 -13.42 5.41
N ASP A 166 5.40 -12.10 5.45
CA ASP A 166 6.38 -11.22 6.08
C ASP A 166 5.68 -9.94 6.56
N ALA A 167 6.17 -9.36 7.65
CA ALA A 167 5.67 -8.12 8.21
C ALA A 167 6.80 -7.34 8.87
N PHE A 168 6.92 -6.06 8.51
CA PHE A 168 7.92 -5.17 9.08
C PHE A 168 7.46 -3.71 8.97
N GLY A 169 8.12 -2.85 9.70
CA GLY A 169 7.93 -1.42 9.59
C GLY A 169 9.00 -0.76 8.74
N LEU A 170 8.71 0.44 8.23
CA LEU A 170 9.70 1.33 7.65
C LEU A 170 9.75 2.65 8.43
N GLU A 171 10.97 3.09 8.74
CA GLU A 171 11.25 4.41 9.29
C GLU A 171 12.43 5.01 8.55
N ASP A 172 12.24 6.17 7.94
CA ASP A 172 13.24 6.85 7.11
C ASP A 172 13.90 5.96 6.04
N GLY A 173 13.11 5.04 5.46
CA GLY A 173 13.58 4.07 4.46
C GLY A 173 14.29 2.85 5.03
N GLN A 174 14.47 2.78 6.35
CA GLN A 174 15.09 1.62 7.00
C GLN A 174 14.05 0.64 7.52
N THR A 175 14.34 -0.65 7.39
CA THR A 175 13.48 -1.72 7.89
C THR A 175 13.54 -1.81 9.42
N VAL A 176 12.37 -1.80 10.06
CA VAL A 176 12.20 -1.92 11.51
C VAL A 176 11.44 -3.21 11.82
N ARG A 177 12.16 -4.20 12.37
CA ARG A 177 11.55 -5.50 12.76
C ARG A 177 11.29 -5.61 14.27
N TRP A 178 12.03 -4.86 15.09
CA TRP A 178 11.81 -4.85 16.53
C TRP A 178 10.85 -3.73 16.93
N LEU A 179 9.75 -4.11 17.59
CA LEU A 179 8.64 -3.23 17.97
C LEU A 179 8.12 -2.35 16.81
N PRO A 180 7.83 -2.92 15.61
CA PRO A 180 7.47 -2.13 14.42
C PRO A 180 6.22 -1.28 14.67
N ASN A 181 5.25 -1.77 15.46
CA ASN A 181 4.04 -1.02 15.80
C ASN A 181 4.30 0.30 16.54
N ALA A 182 5.44 0.42 17.25
CA ALA A 182 5.79 1.66 17.95
C ALA A 182 6.86 2.47 17.21
N ARG A 183 7.80 1.82 16.54
CA ARG A 183 9.02 2.45 16.03
C ARG A 183 9.00 2.78 14.54
N ALA A 184 7.98 2.34 13.82
CA ALA A 184 7.88 2.57 12.39
C ALA A 184 6.70 3.47 12.03
N SER A 185 6.93 4.44 11.15
CA SER A 185 5.90 5.33 10.61
C SER A 185 5.08 4.70 9.50
N THR A 186 5.62 3.67 8.83
CA THR A 186 4.92 2.91 7.79
C THR A 186 4.90 1.43 8.14
N ALA A 187 3.75 0.79 8.03
CA ALA A 187 3.58 -0.65 8.15
C ALA A 187 3.64 -1.30 6.76
N VAL A 188 4.34 -2.42 6.62
CA VAL A 188 4.45 -3.19 5.38
C VAL A 188 4.16 -4.65 5.65
N PHE A 189 3.29 -5.23 4.83
CA PHE A 189 2.86 -6.62 4.92
C PHE A 189 2.94 -7.30 3.56
N LYS A 190 3.49 -8.51 3.55
CA LYS A 190 3.44 -9.43 2.42
C LYS A 190 2.45 -10.55 2.76
N LEU A 191 1.45 -10.73 1.92
CA LEU A 191 0.28 -11.55 2.19
C LEU A 191 0.08 -12.58 1.08
N GLN A 192 -0.62 -13.66 1.42
CA GLN A 192 -1.23 -14.57 0.45
C GLN A 192 -2.57 -15.05 0.98
N ARG A 193 -3.40 -15.63 0.15
CA ARG A 193 -4.59 -16.38 0.58
C ARG A 193 -4.15 -17.56 1.47
N ALA A 194 -4.87 -17.78 2.57
CA ALA A 194 -4.64 -18.91 3.48
C ALA A 194 -5.05 -20.24 2.87
#